data_a683e747fc450de06433511fd0e6dc6c
#
_entry.id   a683e747fc450de06433511fd0e6dc6c
#
_cell.length_a   1.000
_cell.length_b   1.000
_cell.length_c   1.000
_cell.angle_alpha   90.00
_cell.angle_beta   90.00
_cell.angle_gamma   90.00
#
_symmetry.space_group_name_H-M   'P 1'
#
loop_
_entity.id
_entity.type
_entity.pdbx_description
1 polymer ?
#
loop_
_entity_poly.entity_id
_entity_poly.type
_entity_poly.pdbx_seq_one_letter_code
_entity_poly.pdbx_strand_id
1 'polypeptide(L)'
;MNSLLEATNLPWVSAIFGLFVGSFLCVVVHRYQIPGQSPSYPRRSSCPECGHHLSWWENIPVLSWIVLRRRCRACGVVIPARYPLMELVTAFIWWMAASRVPEGEFLLLAVYLLVLSALLTASFVDLDCFEIPDSISIGGMVLAPLAALAVPELHEHTWVAHWLSDGLEVTRGASVVASFVGMAVGGGILIMVSRLGARAFGQDAMGFGDVKLLAAGGGFIGPGGVLVALLLGSVTASVVGIANLLRFFCIVRGRDRARARKRSAGRAWRTARVAGQYLPFGPHLALGIALVLLYWEPYLVDWFLGARG
;
A
#
# COMPACT_ATOMS: atom_id res chain seq x y z
N MET A 1 11.85 -21.52 -28.53
CA MET A 1 11.16 -22.44 -27.58
C MET A 1 11.63 -22.25 -26.14
N ASN A 2 12.92 -21.96 -25.90
CA ASN A 2 13.41 -21.68 -24.53
C ASN A 2 12.97 -20.30 -24.00
N SER A 3 12.88 -19.27 -24.84
CA SER A 3 12.44 -17.91 -24.45
C SER A 3 11.00 -17.85 -23.93
N LEU A 4 10.10 -18.62 -24.52
CA LEU A 4 8.69 -18.69 -24.07
C LEU A 4 8.54 -19.40 -22.73
N LEU A 5 9.41 -20.36 -22.41
CA LEU A 5 9.43 -21.03 -21.09
C LEU A 5 10.07 -20.15 -20.01
N GLU A 6 11.02 -19.28 -20.36
CA GLU A 6 11.62 -18.31 -19.44
C GLU A 6 10.65 -17.20 -19.08
N ALA A 7 9.93 -16.65 -20.06
CA ALA A 7 8.92 -15.60 -19.84
C ALA A 7 7.78 -16.03 -18.90
N THR A 8 7.34 -17.27 -18.99
CA THR A 8 6.23 -17.78 -18.17
C THR A 8 6.61 -18.06 -16.71
N ASN A 9 7.90 -18.18 -16.40
CA ASN A 9 8.36 -18.53 -15.06
C ASN A 9 8.67 -17.31 -14.17
N LEU A 10 8.99 -16.14 -14.73
CA LEU A 10 9.37 -14.95 -13.95
C LEU A 10 8.30 -14.51 -12.95
N PRO A 11 6.98 -14.46 -13.28
CA PRO A 11 5.95 -14.12 -12.31
C PRO A 11 5.87 -15.10 -11.13
N TRP A 12 5.99 -16.39 -11.39
CA TRP A 12 5.96 -17.42 -10.34
C TRP A 12 7.18 -17.39 -9.44
N VAL A 13 8.36 -17.16 -10.01
CA VAL A 13 9.61 -16.95 -9.25
C VAL A 13 9.47 -15.71 -8.38
N SER A 14 8.97 -14.60 -8.93
CA SER A 14 8.70 -13.39 -8.17
C SER A 14 7.71 -13.62 -7.03
N ALA A 15 6.63 -14.41 -7.25
CA ALA A 15 5.68 -14.76 -6.21
C ALA A 15 6.34 -15.53 -5.06
N ILE A 16 7.20 -16.50 -5.36
CA ILE A 16 7.92 -17.28 -4.34
C ILE A 16 8.81 -16.34 -3.50
N PHE A 17 9.60 -15.47 -4.13
CA PHE A 17 10.37 -14.47 -3.40
C PHE A 17 9.47 -13.51 -2.62
N GLY A 18 8.33 -13.14 -3.18
CA GLY A 18 7.31 -12.32 -2.53
C GLY A 18 6.79 -12.92 -1.21
N LEU A 19 6.66 -14.26 -1.10
CA LEU A 19 6.33 -14.92 0.16
C LEU A 19 7.38 -14.65 1.24
N PHE A 20 8.67 -14.80 0.91
CA PHE A 20 9.76 -14.57 1.87
C PHE A 20 9.88 -13.10 2.27
N VAL A 21 9.74 -12.20 1.30
CA VAL A 21 9.70 -10.77 1.59
C VAL A 21 8.50 -10.43 2.45
N GLY A 22 7.31 -10.96 2.16
CA GLY A 22 6.10 -10.77 2.98
C GLY A 22 6.30 -11.22 4.43
N SER A 23 6.97 -12.36 4.65
CA SER A 23 7.32 -12.82 5.99
C SER A 23 8.26 -11.84 6.70
N PHE A 24 9.24 -11.28 6.00
CA PHE A 24 10.10 -10.23 6.54
C PHE A 24 9.31 -8.93 6.84
N LEU A 25 8.42 -8.52 5.95
CA LEU A 25 7.57 -7.34 6.17
C LEU A 25 6.67 -7.49 7.41
N CYS A 26 6.20 -8.70 7.72
CA CYS A 26 5.51 -8.97 8.99
C CYS A 26 6.36 -8.60 10.20
N VAL A 27 7.66 -8.92 10.16
CA VAL A 27 8.60 -8.56 11.22
C VAL A 27 8.79 -7.03 11.30
N VAL A 28 8.91 -6.36 10.15
CA VAL A 28 9.04 -4.89 10.08
C VAL A 28 7.83 -4.22 10.73
N VAL A 29 6.62 -4.60 10.32
CA VAL A 29 5.36 -4.03 10.84
C VAL A 29 5.22 -4.29 12.33
N HIS A 30 5.48 -5.52 12.79
CA HIS A 30 5.38 -5.86 14.21
C HIS A 30 6.37 -5.08 15.08
N ARG A 31 7.62 -4.97 14.65
CA ARG A 31 8.67 -4.29 15.41
C ARG A 31 8.56 -2.77 15.41
N TYR A 32 7.95 -2.20 14.37
CA TYR A 32 7.70 -0.75 14.31
C TYR A 32 6.89 -0.26 15.53
N GLN A 33 6.00 -1.11 16.05
CA GLN A 33 5.14 -0.81 17.20
C GLN A 33 5.85 -0.92 18.56
N ILE A 34 7.05 -1.52 18.59
CA ILE A 34 7.76 -1.81 19.85
C ILE A 34 8.96 -0.87 20.01
N PRO A 35 8.94 0.05 21.00
CA PRO A 35 10.06 0.95 21.22
C PRO A 35 11.37 0.19 21.43
N GLY A 36 12.45 0.67 20.81
CA GLY A 36 13.77 0.08 20.90
C GLY A 36 14.03 -1.15 20.03
N GLN A 37 13.05 -1.60 19.25
CA GLN A 37 13.24 -2.61 18.22
C GLN A 37 13.45 -1.98 16.84
N SER A 38 14.14 -2.71 15.97
CA SER A 38 14.32 -2.34 14.55
C SER A 38 14.12 -3.57 13.66
N PRO A 39 13.96 -3.41 12.35
CA PRO A 39 13.89 -4.55 11.43
C PRO A 39 15.06 -5.55 11.58
N SER A 40 16.23 -5.05 11.98
CA SER A 40 17.46 -5.84 12.13
C SER A 40 17.75 -6.31 13.56
N TYR A 41 17.06 -5.77 14.56
CA TYR A 41 17.27 -6.10 15.99
C TYR A 41 15.95 -6.30 16.73
N PRO A 42 15.82 -7.45 17.45
CA PRO A 42 16.72 -8.59 17.62
C PRO A 42 16.90 -9.41 16.33
N ARG A 43 18.04 -10.11 16.19
CA ARG A 43 18.36 -10.86 14.94
C ARG A 43 17.41 -12.03 14.66
N ARG A 44 16.85 -12.65 15.70
CA ARG A 44 15.96 -13.81 15.56
C ARG A 44 14.50 -13.42 15.84
N SER A 45 13.59 -14.04 15.10
CA SER A 45 12.16 -13.97 15.40
C SER A 45 11.86 -14.83 16.62
N SER A 46 10.98 -14.36 17.49
CA SER A 46 10.55 -15.07 18.69
C SER A 46 9.04 -14.90 18.90
N CYS A 47 8.47 -15.86 19.59
CA CYS A 47 7.08 -15.78 20.03
C CYS A 47 6.92 -14.62 21.04
N PRO A 48 6.00 -13.66 20.82
CA PRO A 48 5.83 -12.54 21.73
C PRO A 48 5.34 -12.94 23.14
N GLU A 49 4.65 -14.08 23.26
CA GLU A 49 4.09 -14.54 24.54
C GLU A 49 5.10 -15.31 25.38
N CYS A 50 5.90 -16.22 24.80
CA CYS A 50 6.78 -17.11 25.57
C CYS A 50 8.27 -16.91 25.29
N GLY A 51 8.65 -16.03 24.38
CA GLY A 51 10.06 -15.79 24.01
C GLY A 51 10.74 -16.92 23.23
N HIS A 52 10.00 -18.01 22.89
CA HIS A 52 10.56 -19.11 22.11
C HIS A 52 11.14 -18.59 20.78
N HIS A 53 12.43 -18.86 20.53
CA HIS A 53 13.07 -18.50 19.27
C HIS A 53 12.64 -19.43 18.16
N LEU A 54 12.12 -18.85 17.08
CA LEU A 54 11.65 -19.60 15.94
C LEU A 54 12.82 -20.29 15.22
N SER A 55 12.64 -21.60 14.95
CA SER A 55 13.54 -22.36 14.09
C SER A 55 13.34 -21.94 12.63
N TRP A 56 14.32 -22.26 11.75
CA TRP A 56 14.25 -21.85 10.33
C TRP A 56 12.97 -22.34 9.62
N TRP A 57 12.51 -23.56 9.90
CA TRP A 57 11.30 -24.11 9.30
C TRP A 57 9.99 -23.50 9.86
N GLU A 58 10.02 -22.94 11.07
CA GLU A 58 8.92 -22.19 11.67
C GLU A 58 8.76 -20.80 11.03
N ASN A 59 9.73 -20.36 10.23
CA ASN A 59 9.71 -19.12 9.44
C ASN A 59 9.42 -19.36 7.94
N ILE A 60 9.13 -20.58 7.51
CA ILE A 60 8.73 -20.85 6.12
C ILE A 60 7.36 -20.23 5.90
N PRO A 61 7.23 -19.23 4.97
CA PRO A 61 5.99 -18.49 4.80
C PRO A 61 4.81 -19.43 4.51
N VAL A 62 3.66 -19.11 5.09
CA VAL A 62 2.39 -19.83 4.95
C VAL A 62 2.47 -21.29 5.45
N LEU A 63 3.47 -22.05 5.03
CA LEU A 63 3.62 -23.47 5.36
C LEU A 63 3.78 -23.71 6.86
N SER A 64 4.60 -22.91 7.53
CA SER A 64 4.79 -23.02 8.99
C SER A 64 3.47 -22.82 9.73
N TRP A 65 2.67 -21.84 9.32
CA TRP A 65 1.38 -21.54 9.93
C TRP A 65 0.37 -22.72 9.77
N ILE A 66 0.38 -23.37 8.60
CA ILE A 66 -0.47 -24.54 8.33
C ILE A 66 0.02 -25.74 9.14
N VAL A 67 1.34 -26.07 9.09
CA VAL A 67 1.93 -27.22 9.79
C VAL A 67 1.78 -27.10 11.30
N LEU A 68 1.98 -25.89 11.86
CA LEU A 68 1.80 -25.59 13.27
C LEU A 68 0.32 -25.47 13.68
N ARG A 69 -0.62 -25.67 12.74
CA ARG A 69 -2.07 -25.54 12.99
C ARG A 69 -2.42 -24.22 13.67
N ARG A 70 -1.78 -23.13 13.23
CA ARG A 70 -1.97 -21.76 13.75
C ARG A 70 -1.58 -21.59 15.21
N ARG A 71 -0.70 -22.41 15.78
CA ARG A 71 -0.31 -22.34 17.19
C ARG A 71 1.20 -22.32 17.36
N CYS A 72 1.66 -21.57 18.35
CA CYS A 72 3.06 -21.62 18.76
C CYS A 72 3.42 -23.02 19.22
N ARG A 73 4.55 -23.54 18.79
CA ARG A 73 5.03 -24.89 19.18
C ARG A 73 5.32 -25.01 20.66
N ALA A 74 5.78 -23.95 21.31
CA ALA A 74 6.19 -23.99 22.72
C ALA A 74 5.03 -23.73 23.68
N CYS A 75 4.22 -22.66 23.46
CA CYS A 75 3.18 -22.27 24.39
C CYS A 75 1.75 -22.49 23.88
N GLY A 76 1.56 -22.89 22.62
CA GLY A 76 0.23 -23.15 22.07
C GLY A 76 -0.60 -21.91 21.77
N VAL A 77 -0.10 -20.68 21.99
CA VAL A 77 -0.82 -19.44 21.65
C VAL A 77 -1.18 -19.42 20.18
N VAL A 78 -2.34 -18.88 19.85
CA VAL A 78 -2.84 -18.81 18.47
C VAL A 78 -2.07 -17.75 17.68
N ILE A 79 -1.49 -18.15 16.55
CA ILE A 79 -0.83 -17.25 15.60
C ILE A 79 -1.91 -16.62 14.71
N PRO A 80 -2.06 -15.27 14.70
CA PRO A 80 -3.07 -14.58 13.89
C PRO A 80 -2.93 -14.88 12.40
N ALA A 81 -4.08 -15.00 11.71
CA ALA A 81 -4.12 -15.22 10.24
C ALA A 81 -3.55 -14.03 9.43
N ARG A 82 -3.33 -12.91 10.08
CA ARG A 82 -2.71 -11.72 9.48
C ARG A 82 -1.33 -12.01 8.89
N TYR A 83 -0.52 -12.86 9.54
CA TYR A 83 0.82 -13.20 9.08
C TYR A 83 0.80 -13.89 7.70
N PRO A 84 0.15 -15.06 7.54
CA PRO A 84 0.08 -15.69 6.22
C PRO A 84 -0.70 -14.85 5.20
N LEU A 85 -1.65 -14.01 5.62
CA LEU A 85 -2.34 -13.09 4.71
C LEU A 85 -1.37 -12.07 4.10
N MET A 86 -0.51 -11.44 4.91
CA MET A 86 0.47 -10.48 4.43
C MET A 86 1.48 -11.14 3.48
N GLU A 87 1.91 -12.37 3.79
CA GLU A 87 2.80 -13.15 2.93
C GLU A 87 2.18 -13.44 1.57
N LEU A 88 0.91 -13.91 1.56
CA LEU A 88 0.17 -14.19 0.33
C LEU A 88 -0.13 -12.93 -0.49
N VAL A 89 -0.50 -11.83 0.16
CA VAL A 89 -0.75 -10.54 -0.53
C VAL A 89 0.54 -10.02 -1.16
N THR A 90 1.67 -10.12 -0.46
CA THR A 90 2.97 -9.72 -1.02
C THR A 90 3.32 -10.59 -2.24
N ALA A 91 3.16 -11.90 -2.14
CA ALA A 91 3.40 -12.82 -3.25
C ALA A 91 2.52 -12.52 -4.47
N PHE A 92 1.24 -12.25 -4.23
CA PHE A 92 0.30 -11.91 -5.29
C PHE A 92 0.65 -10.59 -5.99
N ILE A 93 0.99 -9.55 -5.22
CA ILE A 93 1.39 -8.25 -5.76
C ILE A 93 2.70 -8.37 -6.56
N TRP A 94 3.64 -9.17 -6.09
CA TRP A 94 4.91 -9.44 -6.79
C TRP A 94 4.69 -10.23 -8.08
N TRP A 95 3.80 -11.22 -8.05
CA TRP A 95 3.37 -11.94 -9.24
C TRP A 95 2.75 -11.01 -10.28
N MET A 96 1.85 -10.11 -9.83
CA MET A 96 1.22 -9.13 -10.70
C MET A 96 2.23 -8.17 -11.31
N ALA A 97 3.16 -7.62 -10.53
CA ALA A 97 4.18 -6.72 -11.03
C ALA A 97 5.04 -7.40 -12.10
N ALA A 98 5.51 -8.61 -11.84
CA ALA A 98 6.32 -9.37 -12.79
C ALA A 98 5.54 -9.82 -14.05
N SER A 99 4.20 -9.88 -13.97
CA SER A 99 3.34 -10.18 -15.12
C SER A 99 3.05 -8.96 -16.01
N ARG A 100 3.36 -7.74 -15.51
CA ARG A 100 3.04 -6.47 -16.18
C ARG A 100 4.25 -5.77 -16.75
N VAL A 101 5.40 -5.90 -16.09
CA VAL A 101 6.64 -5.30 -16.56
C VAL A 101 7.14 -6.06 -17.79
N PRO A 102 7.54 -5.36 -18.89
CA PRO A 102 8.09 -6.00 -20.09
C PRO A 102 9.30 -6.87 -19.78
N GLU A 103 9.48 -7.90 -20.60
CA GLU A 103 10.63 -8.81 -20.48
C GLU A 103 11.95 -8.05 -20.69
N GLY A 104 12.91 -8.30 -19.79
CA GLY A 104 14.22 -7.64 -19.84
C GLY A 104 14.32 -6.38 -18.99
N GLU A 105 13.21 -5.77 -18.59
CA GLU A 105 13.17 -4.56 -17.76
C GLU A 105 13.32 -4.88 -16.26
N PHE A 106 14.39 -5.56 -15.89
CA PHE A 106 14.61 -6.02 -14.51
C PHE A 106 14.74 -4.87 -13.50
N LEU A 107 15.28 -3.73 -13.92
CA LEU A 107 15.44 -2.58 -13.03
C LEU A 107 14.08 -1.92 -12.75
N LEU A 108 13.23 -1.78 -13.78
CA LEU A 108 11.85 -1.31 -13.61
C LEU A 108 11.08 -2.25 -12.69
N LEU A 109 11.19 -3.57 -12.90
CA LEU A 109 10.58 -4.56 -12.01
C LEU A 109 11.07 -4.39 -10.57
N ALA A 110 12.37 -4.22 -10.34
CA ALA A 110 12.91 -4.02 -8.99
C ALA A 110 12.34 -2.78 -8.32
N VAL A 111 12.16 -1.67 -9.04
CA VAL A 111 11.49 -0.46 -8.54
C VAL A 111 10.04 -0.76 -8.15
N TYR A 112 9.28 -1.46 -9.01
CA TYR A 112 7.89 -1.83 -8.71
C TYR A 112 7.79 -2.70 -7.47
N LEU A 113 8.61 -3.75 -7.36
CA LEU A 113 8.62 -4.65 -6.20
C LEU A 113 8.95 -3.91 -4.90
N LEU A 114 9.90 -2.99 -4.94
CA LEU A 114 10.29 -2.17 -3.79
C LEU A 114 9.16 -1.22 -3.36
N VAL A 115 8.60 -0.47 -4.31
CA VAL A 115 7.51 0.50 -4.04
C VAL A 115 6.27 -0.20 -3.52
N LEU A 116 5.84 -1.29 -4.16
CA LEU A 116 4.66 -2.06 -3.74
C LEU A 116 4.85 -2.68 -2.34
N SER A 117 6.05 -3.17 -2.02
CA SER A 117 6.37 -3.67 -0.68
C SER A 117 6.34 -2.57 0.38
N ALA A 118 6.85 -1.38 0.04
CA ALA A 118 6.82 -0.22 0.91
C ALA A 118 5.38 0.27 1.16
N LEU A 119 4.55 0.36 0.11
CA LEU A 119 3.12 0.71 0.22
C LEU A 119 2.35 -0.29 1.08
N LEU A 120 2.61 -1.58 0.91
CA LEU A 120 1.99 -2.62 1.72
C LEU A 120 2.39 -2.48 3.20
N THR A 121 3.69 -2.26 3.46
CA THR A 121 4.20 -2.05 4.83
C THR A 121 3.56 -0.82 5.46
N ALA A 122 3.53 0.32 4.76
CA ALA A 122 2.87 1.54 5.22
C ALA A 122 1.40 1.30 5.56
N SER A 123 0.69 0.55 4.70
CA SER A 123 -0.72 0.20 4.91
C SER A 123 -0.94 -0.60 6.19
N PHE A 124 -0.11 -1.61 6.45
CA PHE A 124 -0.26 -2.43 7.66
C PHE A 124 0.15 -1.69 8.93
N VAL A 125 1.15 -0.80 8.86
CA VAL A 125 1.52 0.07 10.00
C VAL A 125 0.41 1.07 10.29
N ASP A 126 -0.16 1.70 9.25
CA ASP A 126 -1.25 2.67 9.43
C ASP A 126 -2.54 2.03 9.97
N LEU A 127 -2.84 0.79 9.58
CA LEU A 127 -3.94 0.00 10.15
C LEU A 127 -3.77 -0.28 11.65
N ASP A 128 -2.54 -0.35 12.14
CA ASP A 128 -2.24 -0.65 13.54
C ASP A 128 -2.03 0.58 14.41
N CYS A 129 -1.30 1.56 13.90
CA CYS A 129 -0.80 2.70 14.68
C CYS A 129 -1.43 4.03 14.26
N PHE A 130 -2.17 4.08 13.13
CA PHE A 130 -2.63 5.32 12.50
C PHE A 130 -1.48 6.28 12.16
N GLU A 131 -0.32 5.71 11.82
CA GLU A 131 0.90 6.44 11.47
C GLU A 131 1.54 5.84 10.22
N ILE A 132 2.08 6.68 9.34
CA ILE A 132 2.84 6.26 8.18
C ILE A 132 4.33 6.48 8.47
N PRO A 133 5.18 5.43 8.41
CA PRO A 133 6.60 5.56 8.71
C PRO A 133 7.30 6.57 7.82
N ASP A 134 8.03 7.50 8.43
CA ASP A 134 8.81 8.50 7.70
C ASP A 134 9.91 7.89 6.84
N SER A 135 10.45 6.75 7.24
CA SER A 135 11.41 5.98 6.43
C SER A 135 10.82 5.55 5.07
N ILE A 136 9.51 5.28 5.01
CA ILE A 136 8.82 4.92 3.76
C ILE A 136 8.45 6.18 2.98
N SER A 137 7.81 7.15 3.62
CA SER A 137 7.30 8.34 2.94
C SER A 137 8.44 9.29 2.52
N ILE A 138 9.34 9.67 3.42
CA ILE A 138 10.49 10.52 3.08
C ILE A 138 11.52 9.74 2.24
N GLY A 139 11.78 8.48 2.60
CA GLY A 139 12.64 7.60 1.81
C GLY A 139 12.13 7.45 0.38
N GLY A 140 10.82 7.31 0.20
CA GLY A 140 10.16 7.26 -1.11
C GLY A 140 10.33 8.54 -1.91
N MET A 141 10.20 9.73 -1.28
CA MET A 141 10.43 11.01 -1.95
C MET A 141 11.88 11.18 -2.44
N VAL A 142 12.86 10.63 -1.73
CA VAL A 142 14.27 10.65 -2.17
C VAL A 142 14.50 9.61 -3.27
N LEU A 143 13.91 8.44 -3.13
CA LEU A 143 14.12 7.34 -4.06
C LEU A 143 13.44 7.57 -5.42
N ALA A 144 12.29 8.24 -5.46
CA ALA A 144 11.53 8.43 -6.69
C ALA A 144 12.31 9.15 -7.80
N PRO A 145 12.94 10.32 -7.57
CA PRO A 145 13.73 10.98 -8.61
C PRO A 145 15.00 10.20 -8.98
N LEU A 146 15.58 9.44 -8.05
CA LEU A 146 16.71 8.55 -8.34
C LEU A 146 16.27 7.37 -9.23
N ALA A 147 15.11 6.79 -8.95
CA ALA A 147 14.52 5.75 -9.79
C ALA A 147 14.18 6.30 -11.19
N ALA A 148 13.59 7.49 -11.29
CA ALA A 148 13.30 8.18 -12.56
C ALA A 148 14.56 8.46 -13.38
N LEU A 149 15.68 8.76 -12.75
CA LEU A 149 16.96 8.95 -13.42
C LEU A 149 17.53 7.62 -13.95
N ALA A 150 17.39 6.53 -13.18
CA ALA A 150 17.90 5.22 -13.52
C ALA A 150 17.00 4.47 -14.55
N VAL A 151 15.69 4.69 -14.47
CA VAL A 151 14.64 4.00 -15.23
C VAL A 151 13.68 5.05 -15.79
N PRO A 152 14.02 5.73 -16.93
CA PRO A 152 13.14 6.74 -17.52
C PRO A 152 11.77 6.17 -17.95
N GLU A 153 11.69 4.89 -18.24
CA GLU A 153 10.49 4.13 -18.58
C GLU A 153 9.41 4.22 -17.48
N LEU A 154 9.82 4.53 -16.24
CA LEU A 154 8.90 4.77 -15.12
C LEU A 154 7.89 5.89 -15.40
N HIS A 155 8.23 6.84 -16.27
CA HIS A 155 7.37 7.96 -16.64
C HIS A 155 7.01 7.99 -18.13
N GLU A 156 7.14 6.86 -18.84
CA GLU A 156 6.89 6.76 -20.28
C GLU A 156 5.48 7.24 -20.66
N HIS A 157 4.48 7.02 -19.79
CA HIS A 157 3.10 7.43 -20.04
C HIS A 157 2.70 8.76 -19.38
N THR A 158 3.68 9.50 -18.84
CA THR A 158 3.42 10.77 -18.18
C THR A 158 3.46 11.91 -19.19
N TRP A 159 2.36 12.65 -19.35
CA TRP A 159 2.25 13.77 -20.29
C TRP A 159 3.34 14.84 -20.10
N VAL A 160 3.80 15.07 -18.86
CA VAL A 160 4.90 16.01 -18.56
C VAL A 160 6.20 15.53 -19.18
N ALA A 161 6.50 14.24 -19.08
CA ALA A 161 7.73 13.69 -19.63
C ALA A 161 7.72 13.72 -21.17
N HIS A 162 6.59 13.39 -21.80
CA HIS A 162 6.42 13.52 -23.24
C HIS A 162 6.52 14.95 -23.76
N TRP A 163 5.91 15.91 -23.04
CA TRP A 163 5.99 17.31 -23.42
C TRP A 163 7.44 17.85 -23.39
N LEU A 164 8.24 17.37 -22.43
CA LEU A 164 9.65 17.75 -22.30
C LEU A 164 10.58 17.00 -23.27
N SER A 165 10.12 15.90 -23.86
CA SER A 165 10.90 15.06 -24.77
C SER A 165 10.49 15.22 -26.23
N ASP A 166 9.73 16.28 -26.58
CA ASP A 166 9.22 16.59 -27.94
C ASP A 166 8.48 15.40 -28.60
N GLY A 167 7.81 14.56 -27.80
CA GLY A 167 7.03 13.42 -28.27
C GLY A 167 7.86 12.20 -28.69
N LEU A 168 9.17 12.23 -28.49
CA LEU A 168 10.10 11.11 -28.68
C LEU A 168 10.20 10.24 -27.41
N GLU A 169 11.16 9.34 -27.37
CA GLU A 169 11.46 8.56 -26.17
C GLU A 169 11.73 9.47 -24.95
N VAL A 170 11.19 9.07 -23.78
CA VAL A 170 11.32 9.86 -22.56
C VAL A 170 12.78 9.94 -22.12
N THR A 171 13.30 11.17 -22.09
CA THR A 171 14.66 11.41 -21.63
C THR A 171 14.76 11.27 -20.10
N ARG A 172 15.94 10.90 -19.58
CA ARG A 172 16.20 10.83 -18.13
C ARG A 172 15.87 12.13 -17.41
N GLY A 173 16.20 13.27 -18.02
CA GLY A 173 15.89 14.58 -17.46
C GLY A 173 14.38 14.85 -17.37
N ALA A 174 13.63 14.50 -18.42
CA ALA A 174 12.17 14.63 -18.45
C ALA A 174 11.49 13.74 -17.40
N SER A 175 11.96 12.50 -17.23
CA SER A 175 11.47 11.59 -16.20
C SER A 175 11.72 12.12 -14.78
N VAL A 176 12.90 12.67 -14.51
CA VAL A 176 13.21 13.31 -13.21
C VAL A 176 12.31 14.52 -12.95
N VAL A 177 12.08 15.37 -13.95
CA VAL A 177 11.16 16.51 -13.81
C VAL A 177 9.74 16.03 -13.56
N ALA A 178 9.26 14.99 -14.27
CA ALA A 178 7.95 14.41 -14.06
C ALA A 178 7.80 13.86 -12.62
N SER A 179 8.85 13.24 -12.07
CA SER A 179 8.90 12.79 -10.68
C SER A 179 8.71 13.96 -9.70
N PHE A 180 9.48 15.05 -9.84
CA PHE A 180 9.34 16.21 -8.97
C PHE A 180 7.98 16.91 -9.10
N VAL A 181 7.45 17.04 -10.32
CA VAL A 181 6.11 17.57 -10.54
C VAL A 181 5.05 16.69 -9.90
N GLY A 182 5.17 15.36 -10.04
CA GLY A 182 4.28 14.39 -9.40
C GLY A 182 4.29 14.51 -7.86
N MET A 183 5.48 14.66 -7.27
CA MET A 183 5.62 14.88 -5.81
C MET A 183 4.95 16.20 -5.39
N ALA A 184 5.20 17.29 -6.13
CA ALA A 184 4.63 18.59 -5.82
C ALA A 184 3.11 18.60 -5.93
N VAL A 185 2.56 17.95 -6.96
CA VAL A 185 1.11 17.79 -7.14
C VAL A 185 0.51 16.95 -6.03
N GLY A 186 1.12 15.78 -5.69
CA GLY A 186 0.62 14.89 -4.66
C GLY A 186 0.59 15.54 -3.28
N GLY A 187 1.72 16.13 -2.86
CA GLY A 187 1.81 16.85 -1.59
C GLY A 187 0.95 18.10 -1.58
N GLY A 188 0.98 18.89 -2.67
CA GLY A 188 0.27 20.16 -2.79
C GLY A 188 -1.25 20.00 -2.70
N ILE A 189 -1.84 19.03 -3.39
CA ILE A 189 -3.29 18.78 -3.34
C ILE A 189 -3.73 18.44 -1.92
N LEU A 190 -3.05 17.52 -1.24
CA LEU A 190 -3.44 17.13 0.12
C LEU A 190 -3.18 18.23 1.15
N ILE A 191 -2.12 19.02 1.01
CA ILE A 191 -1.92 20.23 1.83
C ILE A 191 -3.06 21.23 1.62
N MET A 192 -3.50 21.42 0.38
CA MET A 192 -4.61 22.32 0.08
C MET A 192 -5.91 21.81 0.70
N VAL A 193 -6.22 20.50 0.55
CA VAL A 193 -7.39 19.85 1.15
C VAL A 193 -7.35 19.96 2.69
N SER A 194 -6.20 19.69 3.31
CA SER A 194 -6.02 19.80 4.76
C SER A 194 -6.26 21.22 5.26
N ARG A 195 -5.66 22.24 4.60
CA ARG A 195 -5.84 23.65 4.98
C ARG A 195 -7.28 24.15 4.79
N LEU A 196 -7.94 23.75 3.70
CA LEU A 196 -9.33 24.09 3.45
C LEU A 196 -10.25 23.42 4.47
N GLY A 197 -10.01 22.16 4.77
CA GLY A 197 -10.74 21.41 5.79
C GLY A 197 -10.57 22.00 7.19
N ALA A 198 -9.34 22.38 7.57
CA ALA A 198 -9.07 23.03 8.85
C ALA A 198 -9.82 24.38 8.98
N ARG A 199 -9.87 25.16 7.91
CA ARG A 199 -10.65 26.42 7.89
C ARG A 199 -12.16 26.19 7.98
N ALA A 200 -12.68 25.15 7.31
CA ALA A 200 -14.12 24.88 7.27
C ALA A 200 -14.64 24.22 8.54
N PHE A 201 -13.85 23.32 9.17
CA PHE A 201 -14.31 22.50 10.29
C PHE A 201 -13.59 22.80 11.61
N GLY A 202 -12.61 23.69 11.64
CA GLY A 202 -11.86 24.07 12.84
C GLY A 202 -10.94 22.99 13.41
N GLN A 203 -10.70 21.91 12.66
CA GLN A 203 -9.85 20.77 13.04
C GLN A 203 -9.02 20.33 11.83
N ASP A 204 -7.85 19.78 12.08
CA ASP A 204 -7.04 19.19 11.02
C ASP A 204 -7.82 18.05 10.35
N ALA A 205 -8.10 18.22 9.07
CA ALA A 205 -8.95 17.31 8.32
C ALA A 205 -8.21 16.04 7.86
N MET A 206 -6.86 16.03 7.91
CA MET A 206 -6.06 14.94 7.33
C MET A 206 -4.70 14.83 8.03
N GLY A 207 -4.22 13.61 8.21
CA GLY A 207 -2.90 13.32 8.74
C GLY A 207 -1.77 13.78 7.82
N PHE A 208 -0.71 14.36 8.38
CA PHE A 208 0.46 14.78 7.59
C PHE A 208 1.21 13.58 6.98
N GLY A 209 1.02 12.38 7.51
CA GLY A 209 1.51 11.13 6.95
C GLY A 209 0.96 10.85 5.53
N ASP A 210 -0.35 11.04 5.33
CA ASP A 210 -1.02 10.86 4.03
C ASP A 210 -0.46 11.82 2.98
N VAL A 211 -0.18 13.08 3.38
CA VAL A 211 0.43 14.09 2.51
C VAL A 211 1.79 13.62 2.01
N LYS A 212 2.64 13.13 2.93
CA LYS A 212 3.97 12.61 2.59
C LYS A 212 3.90 11.36 1.73
N LEU A 213 2.94 10.47 2.02
CA LEU A 213 2.75 9.24 1.25
C LEU A 213 2.33 9.53 -0.20
N LEU A 214 1.37 10.43 -0.40
CA LEU A 214 0.93 10.80 -1.75
C LEU A 214 2.01 11.59 -2.50
N ALA A 215 2.78 12.41 -1.82
CA ALA A 215 3.94 13.07 -2.42
C ALA A 215 4.97 12.03 -2.89
N ALA A 216 5.33 11.07 -2.04
CA ALA A 216 6.24 9.98 -2.42
C ALA A 216 5.70 9.15 -3.59
N GLY A 217 4.44 8.71 -3.51
CA GLY A 217 3.77 7.98 -4.58
C GLY A 217 3.73 8.76 -5.89
N GLY A 218 3.42 10.06 -5.82
CA GLY A 218 3.40 10.96 -6.97
C GLY A 218 4.72 11.03 -7.72
N GLY A 219 5.83 10.89 -7.01
CA GLY A 219 7.16 10.81 -7.62
C GLY A 219 7.39 9.57 -8.48
N PHE A 220 6.63 8.48 -8.25
CA PHE A 220 6.71 7.26 -9.07
C PHE A 220 5.65 7.21 -10.18
N ILE A 221 4.45 7.78 -9.94
CA ILE A 221 3.32 7.66 -10.87
C ILE A 221 3.04 8.94 -11.67
N GLY A 222 3.82 10.01 -11.42
CA GLY A 222 3.66 11.30 -12.08
C GLY A 222 2.38 12.04 -11.71
N PRO A 223 2.21 13.31 -12.18
CA PRO A 223 1.11 14.17 -11.75
C PRO A 223 -0.28 13.69 -12.18
N GLY A 224 -0.41 13.07 -13.35
CA GLY A 224 -1.67 12.48 -13.81
C GLY A 224 -2.09 11.29 -12.95
N GLY A 225 -1.14 10.40 -12.67
CA GLY A 225 -1.34 9.24 -11.81
C GLY A 225 -1.77 9.59 -10.38
N VAL A 226 -1.26 10.70 -9.83
CA VAL A 226 -1.67 11.23 -8.51
C VAL A 226 -3.17 11.48 -8.42
N LEU A 227 -3.76 12.11 -9.44
CA LEU A 227 -5.19 12.43 -9.45
C LEU A 227 -6.03 11.16 -9.43
N VAL A 228 -5.64 10.17 -10.22
CA VAL A 228 -6.31 8.86 -10.28
C VAL A 228 -6.12 8.08 -8.99
N ALA A 229 -4.90 8.04 -8.44
CA ALA A 229 -4.64 7.38 -7.16
C ALA A 229 -5.47 7.99 -6.02
N LEU A 230 -5.57 9.32 -5.97
CA LEU A 230 -6.40 10.02 -4.99
C LEU A 230 -7.89 9.71 -5.17
N LEU A 231 -8.39 9.68 -6.42
CA LEU A 231 -9.77 9.32 -6.72
C LEU A 231 -10.06 7.89 -6.27
N LEU A 232 -9.24 6.91 -6.67
CA LEU A 232 -9.39 5.50 -6.30
C LEU A 232 -9.30 5.31 -4.77
N GLY A 233 -8.33 5.97 -4.13
CA GLY A 233 -8.19 5.96 -2.67
C GLY A 233 -9.42 6.52 -1.97
N SER A 234 -9.95 7.64 -2.44
CA SER A 234 -11.15 8.27 -1.87
C SER A 234 -12.41 7.41 -2.06
N VAL A 235 -12.59 6.80 -3.23
CA VAL A 235 -13.71 5.90 -3.51
C VAL A 235 -13.64 4.66 -2.61
N THR A 236 -12.47 4.01 -2.55
CA THR A 236 -12.30 2.80 -1.72
C THR A 236 -12.45 3.11 -0.23
N ALA A 237 -11.92 4.22 0.27
CA ALA A 237 -12.10 4.68 1.63
C ALA A 237 -13.60 4.96 1.94
N SER A 238 -14.33 5.58 1.01
CA SER A 238 -15.76 5.86 1.16
C SER A 238 -16.58 4.57 1.23
N VAL A 239 -16.30 3.61 0.34
CA VAL A 239 -16.97 2.30 0.33
C VAL A 239 -16.74 1.54 1.64
N VAL A 240 -15.48 1.45 2.08
CA VAL A 240 -15.13 0.77 3.35
C VAL A 240 -15.69 1.52 4.55
N GLY A 241 -15.68 2.85 4.54
CA GLY A 241 -16.24 3.68 5.59
C GLY A 241 -17.77 3.47 5.72
N ILE A 242 -18.49 3.46 4.62
CA ILE A 242 -19.95 3.17 4.60
C ILE A 242 -20.20 1.74 5.09
N ALA A 243 -19.45 0.76 4.61
CA ALA A 243 -19.59 -0.64 5.02
C ALA A 243 -19.34 -0.80 6.53
N ASN A 244 -18.32 -0.15 7.08
CA ASN A 244 -18.05 -0.13 8.52
C ASN A 244 -19.19 0.52 9.31
N LEU A 245 -19.67 1.66 8.86
CA LEU A 245 -20.79 2.35 9.50
C LEU A 245 -22.05 1.46 9.56
N LEU A 246 -22.40 0.80 8.45
CA LEU A 246 -23.52 -0.14 8.39
C LEU A 246 -23.29 -1.35 9.29
N ARG A 247 -22.09 -1.92 9.29
CA ARG A 247 -21.71 -3.03 10.18
C ARG A 247 -21.89 -2.65 11.66
N PHE A 248 -21.35 -1.51 12.08
CA PHE A 248 -21.51 -1.05 13.47
C PHE A 248 -22.99 -0.76 13.81
N PHE A 249 -23.75 -0.17 12.89
CA PHE A 249 -25.19 0.04 13.07
C PHE A 249 -25.92 -1.29 13.29
N CYS A 250 -25.65 -2.30 12.49
CA CYS A 250 -26.23 -3.65 12.65
C CYS A 250 -25.86 -4.29 13.99
N ILE A 251 -24.58 -4.17 14.41
CA ILE A 251 -24.11 -4.71 15.69
C ILE A 251 -24.82 -4.02 16.87
N VAL A 252 -24.88 -2.69 16.87
CA VAL A 252 -25.56 -1.92 17.93
C VAL A 252 -27.05 -2.27 17.98
N ARG A 253 -27.70 -2.35 16.82
CA ARG A 253 -29.11 -2.72 16.73
C ARG A 253 -29.38 -4.15 17.21
N GLY A 254 -28.50 -5.10 16.85
CA GLY A 254 -28.58 -6.48 17.31
C GLY A 254 -28.44 -6.59 18.84
N ARG A 255 -27.45 -5.88 19.42
CA ARG A 255 -27.23 -5.84 20.88
C ARG A 255 -28.41 -5.18 21.62
N ASP A 256 -29.02 -4.12 21.07
CA ASP A 256 -30.20 -3.48 21.67
C ASP A 256 -31.41 -4.41 21.66
N ARG A 257 -31.62 -5.17 20.57
CA ARG A 257 -32.67 -6.22 20.50
C ARG A 257 -32.43 -7.33 21.51
N ALA A 258 -31.23 -7.88 21.61
CA ALA A 258 -30.90 -8.94 22.52
C ALA A 258 -31.06 -8.54 24.01
N ARG A 259 -30.90 -7.24 24.32
CA ARG A 259 -31.07 -6.68 25.69
C ARG A 259 -32.44 -6.07 25.94
N ALA A 260 -33.42 -6.30 25.06
CA ALA A 260 -34.76 -5.73 25.09
C ALA A 260 -34.80 -4.18 25.26
N ARG A 261 -33.73 -3.49 24.88
CA ARG A 261 -33.63 -2.03 24.98
C ARG A 261 -34.31 -1.38 23.78
N LYS A 262 -35.43 -0.65 24.02
CA LYS A 262 -36.10 0.16 23.01
C LYS A 262 -35.34 1.46 22.67
N ARG A 263 -34.12 1.34 22.14
CA ARG A 263 -33.41 2.54 21.64
C ARG A 263 -33.90 2.91 20.25
N SER A 264 -34.10 4.23 20.01
CA SER A 264 -34.47 4.72 18.69
C SER A 264 -33.35 4.44 17.68
N ALA A 265 -33.74 4.18 16.42
CA ALA A 265 -32.79 3.98 15.33
C ALA A 265 -31.77 5.14 15.22
N GLY A 266 -32.18 6.38 15.50
CA GLY A 266 -31.30 7.55 15.49
C GLY A 266 -30.20 7.53 16.56
N ARG A 267 -30.45 6.91 17.73
CA ARG A 267 -29.40 6.71 18.75
C ARG A 267 -28.41 5.64 18.33
N ALA A 268 -28.89 4.54 17.77
CA ALA A 268 -28.03 3.49 17.23
C ALA A 268 -27.12 4.04 16.10
N TRP A 269 -27.67 4.86 15.24
CA TRP A 269 -26.93 5.53 14.16
C TRP A 269 -25.84 6.47 14.70
N ARG A 270 -26.16 7.31 15.68
CA ARG A 270 -25.15 8.20 16.31
C ARG A 270 -24.01 7.42 16.95
N THR A 271 -24.31 6.33 17.65
CA THR A 271 -23.30 5.46 18.26
C THR A 271 -22.45 4.76 17.19
N ALA A 272 -23.06 4.29 16.12
CA ALA A 272 -22.36 3.67 15.00
C ALA A 272 -21.43 4.67 14.28
N ARG A 273 -21.88 5.93 14.11
CA ARG A 273 -21.09 6.99 13.51
C ARG A 273 -19.82 7.28 14.32
N VAL A 274 -19.92 7.39 15.63
CA VAL A 274 -18.74 7.62 16.50
C VAL A 274 -17.80 6.42 16.47
N ALA A 275 -18.30 5.19 16.51
CA ALA A 275 -17.49 3.98 16.47
C ALA A 275 -16.81 3.74 15.11
N GLY A 276 -17.46 4.17 14.02
CA GLY A 276 -16.94 4.02 12.64
C GLY A 276 -16.12 5.21 12.13
N GLN A 277 -15.87 6.21 12.98
CA GLN A 277 -15.23 7.46 12.57
C GLN A 277 -13.72 7.33 12.29
N TYR A 278 -13.06 6.34 12.91
CA TYR A 278 -11.64 6.13 12.74
C TYR A 278 -11.38 5.10 11.63
N LEU A 279 -11.12 5.59 10.43
CA LEU A 279 -10.67 4.80 9.29
C LEU A 279 -9.32 5.36 8.83
N PRO A 280 -8.23 4.57 8.87
CA PRO A 280 -6.95 5.01 8.34
C PRO A 280 -7.07 5.21 6.82
N PHE A 281 -6.64 6.37 6.33
CA PHE A 281 -6.73 6.70 4.90
C PHE A 281 -5.54 6.16 4.10
N GLY A 282 -4.38 6.00 4.75
CA GLY A 282 -3.14 5.53 4.13
C GLY A 282 -3.27 4.24 3.32
N PRO A 283 -3.93 3.16 3.82
CA PRO A 283 -4.12 1.92 3.06
C PRO A 283 -4.89 2.11 1.76
N HIS A 284 -5.89 2.99 1.75
CA HIS A 284 -6.69 3.29 0.57
C HIS A 284 -5.90 4.10 -0.45
N LEU A 285 -5.10 5.03 0.03
CA LEU A 285 -4.21 5.84 -0.78
C LEU A 285 -3.09 4.97 -1.38
N ALA A 286 -2.48 4.10 -0.58
CA ALA A 286 -1.49 3.13 -1.02
C ALA A 286 -2.04 2.17 -2.08
N LEU A 287 -3.29 1.71 -1.92
CA LEU A 287 -3.99 0.91 -2.93
C LEU A 287 -4.17 1.69 -4.23
N GLY A 288 -4.59 2.96 -4.15
CA GLY A 288 -4.71 3.83 -5.33
C GLY A 288 -3.39 3.98 -6.07
N ILE A 289 -2.29 4.26 -5.36
CA ILE A 289 -0.94 4.36 -5.95
C ILE A 289 -0.51 3.03 -6.58
N ALA A 290 -0.73 1.91 -5.89
CA ALA A 290 -0.38 0.58 -6.39
C ALA A 290 -1.16 0.20 -7.66
N LEU A 291 -2.46 0.51 -7.71
CA LEU A 291 -3.29 0.27 -8.90
C LEU A 291 -2.83 1.13 -10.07
N VAL A 292 -2.51 2.39 -9.85
CA VAL A 292 -1.97 3.26 -10.91
C VAL A 292 -0.64 2.71 -11.40
N LEU A 293 0.28 2.36 -10.51
CA LEU A 293 1.58 1.82 -10.88
C LEU A 293 1.47 0.54 -11.73
N LEU A 294 0.49 -0.33 -11.42
CA LEU A 294 0.31 -1.62 -12.09
C LEU A 294 -0.55 -1.57 -13.36
N TYR A 295 -1.48 -0.60 -13.47
CA TYR A 295 -2.53 -0.64 -14.49
C TYR A 295 -2.70 0.64 -15.29
N TRP A 296 -2.03 1.75 -14.90
CA TRP A 296 -2.23 3.04 -15.57
C TRP A 296 -1.81 3.01 -17.05
N GLU A 297 -0.80 2.24 -17.34
CA GLU A 297 -0.10 2.29 -18.61
C GLU A 297 -0.90 1.85 -19.86
N PRO A 298 -1.55 0.69 -19.92
CA PRO A 298 -2.12 0.29 -21.21
C PRO A 298 -3.60 0.62 -21.40
N TYR A 299 -4.38 0.85 -20.33
CA TYR A 299 -5.84 0.83 -20.45
C TYR A 299 -6.54 2.16 -20.20
N LEU A 300 -5.97 3.05 -19.38
CA LEU A 300 -6.65 4.29 -18.99
C LEU A 300 -6.26 5.47 -19.88
N VAL A 301 -5.04 5.52 -20.38
CA VAL A 301 -4.61 6.58 -21.30
C VAL A 301 -5.32 6.42 -22.64
N ASP A 302 -5.42 5.21 -23.17
CA ASP A 302 -6.15 4.93 -24.42
C ASP A 302 -7.66 5.16 -24.25
N TRP A 303 -8.21 4.85 -23.07
CA TRP A 303 -9.62 5.08 -22.78
C TRP A 303 -9.95 6.57 -22.55
N PHE A 304 -9.09 7.32 -21.84
CA PHE A 304 -9.30 8.75 -21.61
C PHE A 304 -8.95 9.63 -22.81
N LEU A 305 -7.97 9.24 -23.60
CA LEU A 305 -7.60 10.01 -24.78
C LEU A 305 -8.44 9.66 -26.01
N GLY A 306 -9.24 8.57 -25.95
CA GLY A 306 -10.35 8.27 -26.89
C GLY A 306 -10.02 8.34 -28.38
N ALA A 307 -8.76 8.41 -28.74
CA ALA A 307 -8.34 8.85 -30.04
C ALA A 307 -7.09 8.10 -30.50
N ARG A 308 -7.26 6.84 -30.80
CA ARG A 308 -6.52 6.24 -31.93
C ARG A 308 -7.39 5.13 -32.51
N GLY A 309 -8.38 5.53 -33.30
CA GLY A 309 -8.95 4.72 -34.34
C GLY A 309 -8.18 4.99 -35.60
#